data_8ae092131a5e9183b65efc385d8216b0
#
_entry.id   8ae092131a5e9183b65efc385d8216b0
#
_cell.length_a   1.000
_cell.length_b   1.000
_cell.length_c   1.000
_cell.angle_alpha   90.00
_cell.angle_beta   90.00
_cell.angle_gamma   90.00
#
_symmetry.space_group_name_H-M   'P 1'
#
loop_
_entity.id
_entity.type
_entity.pdbx_description
1 polymer ?
#
loop_
_entity_poly.entity_id
_entity_poly.type
_entity_poly.pdbx_seq_one_letter_code
_entity_poly.pdbx_strand_id
1 'polypeptide(L)'
;VSGGEVTAGAHRTAVWDVLERTRLCSFPFPPQGHCPNFNGARDAAKNLLSHPQMAAHRTLIVGPERALMPLRKLALQSGLTLYVPHQKKEGWYWRLTGPLGARLSQMPAVGEPRLKPEGAQAVVLACVAADRQGGRLGKGYGWGARGLHLGLPEYTLAHPIMLSAQLPCAADST
;
A
#
# COMPACT_ATOMS: atom_id res chain seq x y z
N VAL A 1 25.12 -26.23 -11.94
CA VAL A 1 24.76 -24.83 -12.28
C VAL A 1 23.93 -24.31 -11.15
N SER A 2 24.52 -23.54 -10.27
CA SER A 2 23.78 -22.81 -9.24
C SER A 2 22.88 -21.81 -9.95
N GLY A 3 21.58 -22.08 -9.96
CA GLY A 3 20.60 -21.09 -10.36
C GLY A 3 20.79 -19.89 -9.45
N GLY A 4 21.26 -18.76 -9.98
CA GLY A 4 21.49 -17.56 -9.22
C GLY A 4 20.19 -17.14 -8.52
N GLU A 5 20.29 -16.83 -7.23
CA GLU A 5 19.17 -16.31 -6.46
C GLU A 5 18.67 -15.02 -7.09
N VAL A 6 17.36 -14.92 -7.35
CA VAL A 6 16.75 -13.72 -7.91
C VAL A 6 16.77 -12.64 -6.85
N THR A 7 17.38 -11.49 -7.15
CA THR A 7 17.40 -10.35 -6.23
C THR A 7 16.04 -9.66 -6.17
N ALA A 8 15.77 -8.97 -5.07
CA ALA A 8 14.56 -8.16 -4.93
C ALA A 8 14.47 -7.10 -6.04
N GLY A 9 15.58 -6.44 -6.36
CA GLY A 9 15.63 -5.45 -7.44
C GLY A 9 15.32 -6.04 -8.80
N ALA A 10 15.83 -7.23 -9.11
CA ALA A 10 15.53 -7.91 -10.36
C ALA A 10 14.04 -8.30 -10.44
N HIS A 11 13.46 -8.78 -9.34
CA HIS A 11 12.04 -9.12 -9.30
C HIS A 11 11.15 -7.88 -9.47
N ARG A 12 11.48 -6.78 -8.82
CA ARG A 12 10.77 -5.49 -9.01
C ARG A 12 10.78 -5.09 -10.47
N THR A 13 11.95 -5.11 -11.10
CA THR A 13 12.09 -4.76 -12.52
C THR A 13 11.22 -5.65 -13.39
N ALA A 14 11.23 -6.96 -13.16
CA ALA A 14 10.40 -7.91 -13.93
C ALA A 14 8.91 -7.58 -13.81
N VAL A 15 8.42 -7.26 -12.62
CA VAL A 15 7.01 -6.90 -12.40
C VAL A 15 6.68 -5.57 -13.07
N TRP A 16 7.52 -4.56 -12.91
CA TRP A 16 7.33 -3.26 -13.56
C TRP A 16 7.28 -3.38 -15.08
N ASP A 17 8.19 -4.15 -15.67
CA ASP A 17 8.25 -4.33 -17.13
C ASP A 17 7.00 -5.02 -17.66
N VAL A 18 6.47 -6.00 -16.95
CA VAL A 18 5.21 -6.66 -17.33
C VAL A 18 4.04 -5.69 -17.25
N LEU A 19 3.95 -4.91 -16.17
CA LEU A 19 2.87 -3.92 -16.00
C LEU A 19 2.93 -2.82 -17.06
N GLU A 20 4.12 -2.35 -17.41
CA GLU A 20 4.31 -1.36 -18.48
C GLU A 20 3.91 -1.94 -19.84
N ARG A 21 4.41 -3.12 -20.17
CA ARG A 21 4.16 -3.77 -21.46
C ARG A 21 2.68 -4.10 -21.64
N THR A 22 2.01 -4.57 -20.60
CA THR A 22 0.60 -4.96 -20.65
C THR A 22 -0.35 -3.80 -20.39
N ARG A 23 0.16 -2.65 -19.96
CA ARG A 23 -0.62 -1.45 -19.59
C ARG A 23 -1.68 -1.73 -18.54
N LEU A 24 -1.35 -2.59 -17.56
CA LEU A 24 -2.23 -2.92 -16.45
C LEU A 24 -2.06 -2.00 -15.24
N CYS A 25 -1.50 -0.82 -15.44
CA CYS A 25 -1.39 0.22 -14.44
C CYS A 25 -1.62 1.60 -15.05
N SER A 26 -2.00 2.55 -14.19
CA SER A 26 -2.25 3.93 -14.56
C SER A 26 -1.14 4.84 -14.00
N PHE A 27 -1.34 6.16 -14.11
CA PHE A 27 -0.38 7.14 -13.56
C PHE A 27 -0.06 6.87 -12.07
N PRO A 28 1.22 6.93 -11.67
CA PRO A 28 2.42 7.28 -12.45
C PRO A 28 2.81 6.20 -13.46
N PHE A 29 3.05 6.63 -14.69
CA PHE A 29 3.43 5.75 -15.79
C PHE A 29 4.65 6.35 -16.51
N PRO A 30 5.72 5.58 -16.79
CA PRO A 30 5.88 4.15 -16.50
C PRO A 30 5.98 3.84 -15.00
N PRO A 31 5.69 2.58 -14.60
CA PRO A 31 5.57 2.24 -13.17
C PRO A 31 6.89 2.09 -12.43
N GLN A 32 8.01 2.03 -13.12
CA GLN A 32 9.33 1.83 -12.52
C GLN A 32 9.61 2.86 -11.41
N GLY A 33 10.06 2.37 -10.26
CA GLY A 33 10.34 3.21 -9.10
C GLY A 33 9.13 3.53 -8.24
N HIS A 34 7.96 3.00 -8.55
CA HIS A 34 6.71 3.22 -7.82
C HIS A 34 6.08 1.91 -7.35
N CYS A 35 5.25 1.98 -6.31
CA CYS A 35 4.24 0.95 -6.10
C CYS A 35 3.15 1.17 -7.17
N PRO A 36 2.95 0.23 -8.09
CA PRO A 36 2.11 0.48 -9.27
C PRO A 36 0.67 0.82 -8.90
N ASN A 37 0.11 1.83 -9.57
CA ASN A 37 -1.31 2.11 -9.52
C ASN A 37 -2.02 1.17 -10.49
N PHE A 38 -2.20 -0.08 -10.05
CA PHE A 38 -2.67 -1.17 -10.88
C PHE A 38 -4.15 -1.03 -11.23
N ASN A 39 -4.53 -1.54 -12.40
CA ASN A 39 -5.93 -1.62 -12.80
C ASN A 39 -6.68 -2.56 -11.86
N GLY A 40 -7.83 -2.13 -11.35
CA GLY A 40 -8.58 -2.87 -10.36
C GLY A 40 -8.31 -2.47 -8.91
N ALA A 41 -7.53 -1.41 -8.67
CA ALA A 41 -7.23 -0.92 -7.32
C ALA A 41 -8.50 -0.60 -6.52
N ARG A 42 -9.54 -0.07 -7.16
CA ARG A 42 -10.82 0.20 -6.51
C ARG A 42 -11.52 -1.09 -6.08
N ASP A 43 -11.55 -2.09 -6.94
CA ASP A 43 -12.17 -3.39 -6.62
C ASP A 43 -11.40 -4.10 -5.50
N ALA A 44 -10.08 -4.05 -5.54
CA ALA A 44 -9.23 -4.57 -4.48
C ALA A 44 -9.51 -3.87 -3.14
N ALA A 45 -9.68 -2.55 -3.16
CA ALA A 45 -10.05 -1.78 -1.96
C ALA A 45 -11.40 -2.19 -1.40
N LYS A 46 -12.41 -2.38 -2.26
CA LYS A 46 -13.73 -2.87 -1.85
C LYS A 46 -13.64 -4.26 -1.24
N ASN A 47 -12.87 -5.16 -1.86
CA ASN A 47 -12.67 -6.52 -1.36
C ASN A 47 -12.03 -6.50 0.02
N LEU A 48 -11.02 -5.67 0.25
CA LEU A 48 -10.37 -5.56 1.54
C LEU A 48 -11.34 -5.04 2.61
N LEU A 49 -12.06 -3.95 2.34
CA LEU A 49 -13.00 -3.35 3.31
C LEU A 49 -14.18 -4.29 3.63
N SER A 50 -14.53 -5.19 2.72
CA SER A 50 -15.57 -6.20 2.92
C SER A 50 -15.07 -7.47 3.61
N HIS A 51 -13.75 -7.62 3.74
CA HIS A 51 -13.18 -8.83 4.32
C HIS A 51 -13.51 -8.92 5.82
N PRO A 52 -13.92 -10.10 6.34
CA PRO A 52 -14.31 -10.24 7.75
C PRO A 52 -13.26 -9.77 8.74
N GLN A 53 -11.98 -10.00 8.46
CA GLN A 53 -10.88 -9.54 9.34
C GLN A 53 -10.78 -8.01 9.39
N MET A 54 -11.20 -7.32 8.33
CA MET A 54 -11.16 -5.86 8.26
C MET A 54 -12.42 -5.21 8.84
N ALA A 55 -13.55 -5.92 8.84
CA ALA A 55 -14.85 -5.37 9.20
C ALA A 55 -14.94 -4.81 10.63
N ALA A 56 -14.13 -5.35 11.55
CA ALA A 56 -14.08 -4.89 12.94
C ALA A 56 -13.18 -3.66 13.15
N HIS A 57 -12.36 -3.30 12.17
CA HIS A 57 -11.43 -2.19 12.30
C HIS A 57 -12.10 -0.86 11.97
N ARG A 58 -11.82 0.16 12.76
CA ARG A 58 -12.33 1.51 12.59
C ARG A 58 -11.24 2.54 12.33
N THR A 59 -10.02 2.19 12.63
CA THR A 59 -8.87 3.09 12.50
C THR A 59 -7.72 2.34 11.81
N LEU A 60 -7.27 2.87 10.68
CA LEU A 60 -6.25 2.25 9.85
C LEU A 60 -5.09 3.22 9.59
N ILE A 61 -3.90 2.68 9.48
CA ILE A 61 -2.78 3.35 8.81
C ILE A 61 -2.81 2.93 7.35
N VAL A 62 -2.82 3.88 6.44
CA VAL A 62 -2.85 3.62 5.00
C VAL A 62 -1.74 4.41 4.32
N GLY A 63 -1.00 3.77 3.46
CA GLY A 63 0.07 4.41 2.69
C GLY A 63 -0.41 5.55 1.80
N PRO A 64 0.51 6.46 1.41
CA PRO A 64 0.18 7.64 0.60
C PRO A 64 0.10 7.34 -0.90
N GLU A 65 0.42 6.13 -1.31
CA GLU A 65 0.56 5.77 -2.71
C GLU A 65 -0.75 5.90 -3.47
N ARG A 66 -0.66 6.13 -4.77
CA ARG A 66 -1.82 6.31 -5.62
C ARG A 66 -2.68 5.06 -5.73
N ALA A 67 -2.07 3.88 -5.70
CA ALA A 67 -2.79 2.61 -5.68
C ALA A 67 -3.74 2.48 -4.49
N LEU A 68 -3.45 3.15 -3.38
CA LEU A 68 -4.27 3.13 -2.17
C LEU A 68 -5.26 4.30 -2.07
N MET A 69 -5.28 5.22 -3.03
CA MET A 69 -6.24 6.32 -3.02
C MET A 69 -7.69 5.86 -3.04
N PRO A 70 -8.10 4.86 -3.84
CA PRO A 70 -9.46 4.33 -3.77
C PRO A 70 -9.81 3.76 -2.39
N LEU A 71 -8.86 3.09 -1.74
CA LEU A 71 -9.06 2.58 -0.38
C LEU A 71 -9.27 3.74 0.61
N ARG A 72 -8.40 4.75 0.56
CA ARG A 72 -8.54 5.92 1.43
C ARG A 72 -9.90 6.58 1.25
N LYS A 73 -10.32 6.77 0.00
CA LYS A 73 -11.62 7.36 -0.32
C LYS A 73 -12.79 6.54 0.25
N LEU A 74 -12.81 5.25 -0.03
CA LEU A 74 -13.89 4.36 0.43
C LEU A 74 -13.91 4.23 1.95
N ALA A 75 -12.76 4.12 2.60
CA ALA A 75 -12.67 4.04 4.04
C ALA A 75 -13.19 5.31 4.73
N LEU A 76 -12.79 6.48 4.25
CA LEU A 76 -13.27 7.75 4.79
C LEU A 76 -14.77 7.94 4.56
N GLN A 77 -15.29 7.57 3.40
CA GLN A 77 -16.73 7.61 3.12
C GLN A 77 -17.52 6.65 4.02
N SER A 78 -16.90 5.58 4.47
CA SER A 78 -17.50 4.62 5.41
C SER A 78 -17.37 5.01 6.88
N GLY A 79 -16.79 6.17 7.16
CA GLY A 79 -16.65 6.67 8.52
C GLY A 79 -15.43 6.16 9.29
N LEU A 80 -14.47 5.53 8.62
CA LEU A 80 -13.23 5.11 9.26
C LEU A 80 -12.31 6.32 9.51
N THR A 81 -11.47 6.20 10.53
CA THR A 81 -10.37 7.12 10.78
C THR A 81 -9.11 6.58 10.11
N LEU A 82 -8.40 7.44 9.38
CA LEU A 82 -7.14 7.08 8.72
C LEU A 82 -5.98 7.89 9.26
N TYR A 83 -4.83 7.23 9.36
CA TYR A 83 -3.53 7.86 9.50
C TYR A 83 -2.75 7.64 8.21
N VAL A 84 -2.33 8.73 7.57
CA VAL A 84 -1.53 8.67 6.34
C VAL A 84 -0.20 9.39 6.61
N PRO A 85 0.95 8.79 6.24
CA PRO A 85 2.24 9.42 6.48
C PRO A 85 2.30 10.84 5.91
N HIS A 86 2.79 11.75 6.70
CA HIS A 86 2.97 13.14 6.31
C HIS A 86 4.14 13.25 5.31
N GLN A 87 3.90 13.85 4.16
CA GLN A 87 4.90 13.88 3.07
C GLN A 87 6.04 14.87 3.33
N LYS A 88 5.84 15.85 4.24
CA LYS A 88 6.83 16.91 4.53
C LYS A 88 7.42 16.81 5.92
N LYS A 89 6.81 16.07 6.83
CA LYS A 89 7.28 15.87 8.21
C LYS A 89 7.54 14.39 8.44
N GLU A 90 8.77 13.98 8.33
CA GLU A 90 9.17 12.61 8.59
C GLU A 90 8.77 12.18 10.01
N GLY A 91 8.20 10.98 10.11
CA GLY A 91 7.73 10.41 11.36
C GLY A 91 6.34 10.89 11.81
N TRP A 92 5.73 11.82 11.09
CA TRP A 92 4.39 12.31 11.38
C TRP A 92 3.35 11.68 10.48
N TYR A 93 2.07 11.82 10.88
CA TYR A 93 0.90 11.34 10.15
C TYR A 93 -0.12 12.46 10.01
N TRP A 94 -0.89 12.40 8.94
CA TRP A 94 -2.18 13.09 8.86
C TRP A 94 -3.25 12.19 9.45
N ARG A 95 -3.98 12.67 10.45
CA ARG A 95 -5.20 12.01 10.93
C ARG A 95 -6.38 12.56 10.15
N LEU A 96 -7.13 11.66 9.51
CA LEU A 96 -8.25 12.00 8.63
C LEU A 96 -9.51 11.31 9.14
N THR A 97 -10.61 12.05 9.28
CA THR A 97 -11.87 11.54 9.84
C THR A 97 -13.09 11.81 8.98
N GLY A 98 -13.03 12.74 8.04
CA GLY A 98 -14.15 13.11 7.18
C GLY A 98 -14.03 12.52 5.79
N PRO A 99 -15.07 12.65 4.95
CA PRO A 99 -15.10 12.09 3.61
C PRO A 99 -14.10 12.71 2.65
N LEU A 100 -13.55 13.87 2.99
CA LEU A 100 -12.49 14.53 2.23
C LEU A 100 -11.11 14.11 2.75
N GLY A 101 -10.08 14.30 1.95
CA GLY A 101 -8.70 14.00 2.37
C GLY A 101 -8.12 12.72 1.79
N ALA A 102 -8.83 12.03 0.91
CA ALA A 102 -8.29 10.86 0.22
C ALA A 102 -7.10 11.22 -0.69
N ARG A 103 -7.09 12.41 -1.25
CA ARG A 103 -6.00 12.95 -2.06
C ARG A 103 -4.98 13.65 -1.19
N LEU A 104 -3.70 13.45 -1.47
CA LEU A 104 -2.62 14.08 -0.71
C LEU A 104 -2.73 15.61 -0.67
N SER A 105 -3.18 16.22 -1.77
CA SER A 105 -3.36 17.67 -1.86
C SER A 105 -4.44 18.22 -0.92
N GLN A 106 -5.39 17.40 -0.49
CA GLN A 106 -6.47 17.80 0.42
C GLN A 106 -6.10 17.67 1.90
N MET A 107 -5.13 16.82 2.21
CA MET A 107 -4.78 16.48 3.59
C MET A 107 -4.36 17.69 4.44
N PRO A 108 -3.58 18.67 3.94
CA PRO A 108 -3.24 19.85 4.72
C PRO A 108 -4.45 20.68 5.16
N ALA A 109 -5.52 20.68 4.37
CA ALA A 109 -6.72 21.45 4.67
C ALA A 109 -7.66 20.78 5.67
N VAL A 110 -7.74 19.44 5.64
CA VAL A 110 -8.75 18.68 6.41
C VAL A 110 -8.14 17.72 7.44
N GLY A 111 -6.85 17.45 7.35
CA GLY A 111 -6.16 16.52 8.25
C GLY A 111 -5.60 17.22 9.49
N GLU A 112 -5.37 16.44 10.53
CA GLU A 112 -4.69 16.87 11.74
C GLU A 112 -3.31 16.21 11.80
N PRO A 113 -2.21 16.99 11.93
CA PRO A 113 -0.89 16.40 12.11
C PRO A 113 -0.81 15.65 13.44
N ARG A 114 -0.31 14.43 13.40
CA ARG A 114 -0.11 13.58 14.58
C ARG A 114 1.25 12.91 14.53
N LEU A 115 1.93 12.87 15.67
CA LEU A 115 3.21 12.19 15.77
C LEU A 115 3.05 10.67 15.89
N LYS A 116 1.94 10.21 16.44
CA LYS A 116 1.66 8.79 16.66
C LYS A 116 0.32 8.42 16.05
N PRO A 117 0.20 7.23 15.43
CA PRO A 117 -1.07 6.74 14.90
C PRO A 117 -1.89 6.06 16.01
N GLU A 118 -2.32 6.82 17.01
CA GLU A 118 -3.04 6.30 18.16
C GLU A 118 -4.36 5.63 17.77
N GLY A 119 -4.59 4.46 18.33
CA GLY A 119 -5.81 3.69 18.08
C GLY A 119 -5.81 2.92 16.75
N ALA A 120 -4.75 2.98 15.97
CA ALA A 120 -4.66 2.22 14.73
C ALA A 120 -4.72 0.71 15.01
N GLN A 121 -5.52 0.00 14.23
CA GLN A 121 -5.80 -1.43 14.41
C GLN A 121 -5.19 -2.29 13.31
N ALA A 122 -4.88 -1.71 12.17
CA ALA A 122 -4.28 -2.39 11.03
C ALA A 122 -3.53 -1.39 10.14
N VAL A 123 -2.65 -1.93 9.31
CA VAL A 123 -1.83 -1.17 8.37
C VAL A 123 -2.08 -1.69 6.96
N VAL A 124 -2.29 -0.79 6.00
CA VAL A 124 -2.35 -1.14 4.58
C VAL A 124 -1.19 -0.44 3.88
N LEU A 125 -0.30 -1.24 3.33
CA LEU A 125 0.87 -0.80 2.59
C LEU A 125 0.73 -1.19 1.12
N ALA A 126 1.17 -0.31 0.22
CA ALA A 126 1.24 -0.65 -1.19
C ALA A 126 2.40 -1.62 -1.45
N CYS A 127 2.39 -2.29 -2.60
CA CYS A 127 3.45 -3.21 -3.00
C CYS A 127 3.79 -3.08 -4.48
N VAL A 128 4.93 -3.62 -4.84
CA VAL A 128 5.30 -3.94 -6.22
C VAL A 128 4.93 -5.40 -6.50
N ALA A 129 5.15 -6.28 -5.55
CA ALA A 129 4.83 -7.69 -5.64
C ALA A 129 4.44 -8.23 -4.27
N ALA A 130 3.67 -9.30 -4.27
CA ALA A 130 3.30 -10.02 -3.07
C ALA A 130 3.17 -11.51 -3.35
N ASP A 131 3.11 -12.33 -2.32
CA ASP A 131 2.91 -13.76 -2.49
C ASP A 131 1.80 -14.31 -1.59
N ARG A 132 1.46 -15.56 -1.84
CA ARG A 132 0.39 -16.27 -1.09
C ARG A 132 0.84 -16.72 0.30
N GLN A 133 2.11 -16.52 0.65
CA GLN A 133 2.66 -16.79 1.98
C GLN A 133 2.60 -15.56 2.90
N GLY A 134 2.05 -14.44 2.40
CA GLY A 134 1.98 -13.18 3.11
C GLY A 134 3.18 -12.27 2.89
N GLY A 135 4.12 -12.65 2.02
CA GLY A 135 5.27 -11.82 1.69
C GLY A 135 4.89 -10.60 0.85
N ARG A 136 5.44 -9.45 1.19
CA ARG A 136 5.27 -8.18 0.48
C ARG A 136 6.61 -7.61 0.05
N LEU A 137 6.68 -7.15 -1.18
CA LEU A 137 7.83 -6.45 -1.72
C LEU A 137 7.39 -5.02 -2.08
N GLY A 138 7.90 -4.02 -1.37
CA GLY A 138 7.68 -2.61 -1.68
C GLY A 138 8.58 -2.12 -2.80
N LYS A 139 8.60 -0.82 -3.04
CA LYS A 139 9.40 -0.24 -4.12
C LYS A 139 10.90 -0.13 -3.81
N GLY A 140 11.31 -0.52 -2.61
CA GLY A 140 12.70 -0.58 -2.20
C GLY A 140 13.19 0.63 -1.40
N TYR A 141 12.39 1.68 -1.28
CA TYR A 141 12.72 2.90 -0.56
C TYR A 141 11.46 3.62 -0.10
N GLY A 142 11.64 4.62 0.75
CA GLY A 142 10.56 5.47 1.21
C GLY A 142 9.78 4.88 2.38
N TRP A 143 8.63 5.49 2.66
CA TRP A 143 7.79 5.10 3.78
C TRP A 143 7.22 3.69 3.59
N GLY A 144 7.24 2.92 4.65
CA GLY A 144 6.68 1.56 4.62
C GLY A 144 7.50 0.54 3.82
N ALA A 145 8.69 0.90 3.33
CA ALA A 145 9.49 0.01 2.50
C ALA A 145 9.83 -1.32 3.20
N ARG A 146 10.03 -1.29 4.51
CA ARG A 146 10.36 -2.47 5.35
C ARG A 146 9.24 -2.87 6.29
N GLY A 147 8.00 -2.41 6.05
CA GLY A 147 6.92 -2.52 7.03
C GLY A 147 7.08 -1.51 8.16
N LEU A 148 6.10 -1.48 9.04
CA LEU A 148 6.08 -0.50 10.14
C LEU A 148 6.46 -1.09 11.50
N HIS A 149 6.49 -2.41 11.63
CA HIS A 149 6.85 -3.13 12.86
C HIS A 149 6.09 -2.65 14.13
N LEU A 150 4.82 -2.29 13.96
CA LEU A 150 3.97 -1.79 15.04
C LEU A 150 3.21 -2.90 15.78
N GLY A 151 3.43 -4.16 15.42
CA GLY A 151 2.67 -5.29 15.96
C GLY A 151 1.22 -5.36 15.50
N LEU A 152 0.87 -4.62 14.45
CA LEU A 152 -0.45 -4.59 13.84
C LEU A 152 -0.52 -5.51 12.62
N PRO A 153 -1.70 -6.08 12.31
CA PRO A 153 -1.89 -6.79 11.06
C PRO A 153 -1.58 -5.87 9.87
N GLU A 154 -0.80 -6.38 8.92
CA GLU A 154 -0.48 -5.69 7.68
C GLU A 154 -1.23 -6.31 6.51
N TYR A 155 -1.75 -5.46 5.64
CA TYR A 155 -2.45 -5.83 4.41
C TYR A 155 -1.83 -5.11 3.24
N THR A 156 -1.94 -5.71 2.06
CA THR A 156 -1.60 -5.05 0.80
C THR A 156 -2.67 -5.34 -0.25
N LEU A 157 -2.69 -4.53 -1.29
CA LEU A 157 -3.55 -4.70 -2.45
C LEU A 157 -2.68 -4.91 -3.68
N ALA A 158 -3.05 -5.87 -4.52
CA ALA A 158 -2.28 -6.21 -5.69
C ALA A 158 -3.17 -6.68 -6.84
N HIS A 159 -2.74 -6.41 -8.07
CA HIS A 159 -3.27 -7.07 -9.25
C HIS A 159 -2.76 -8.52 -9.29
N PRO A 160 -3.53 -9.49 -9.80
CA PRO A 160 -3.07 -10.88 -9.91
C PRO A 160 -1.70 -11.05 -10.56
N ILE A 161 -1.34 -10.22 -11.51
CA ILE A 161 -0.03 -10.28 -12.19
C ILE A 161 1.13 -9.92 -11.25
N MET A 162 0.87 -9.25 -10.14
CA MET A 162 1.85 -8.89 -9.11
C MET A 162 1.99 -9.98 -8.05
N LEU A 163 1.15 -11.01 -8.10
CA LEU A 163 1.10 -12.09 -7.13
C LEU A 163 1.86 -13.32 -7.62
N SER A 164 2.53 -14.00 -6.71
CA SER A 164 3.15 -15.30 -6.93
C SER A 164 2.80 -16.26 -5.81
N ALA A 165 3.05 -17.55 -6.01
CA ALA A 165 2.89 -18.53 -4.93
C ALA A 165 3.87 -18.25 -3.80
N GLN A 166 5.11 -17.91 -4.16
CA GLN A 166 6.18 -17.52 -3.26
C GLN A 166 7.09 -16.54 -3.98
N LEU A 167 7.49 -15.46 -3.29
CA LEU A 167 8.46 -14.52 -3.84
C LEU A 167 9.80 -15.22 -4.06
N PRO A 168 10.49 -14.92 -5.18
CA PRO A 168 11.79 -15.54 -5.48
C PRO A 168 12.95 -14.90 -4.70
N CYS A 169 12.64 -13.99 -3.79
CA CYS A 169 13.60 -13.24 -2.99
C CYS A 169 13.03 -13.03 -1.58
N ALA A 170 13.84 -12.51 -0.67
CA ALA A 170 13.36 -12.12 0.66
C ALA A 170 12.30 -11.02 0.57
N ALA A 171 11.21 -11.17 1.33
CA ALA A 171 10.17 -10.15 1.43
C ALA A 171 10.63 -8.96 2.28
N ASP A 172 10.10 -7.77 1.99
CA ASP A 172 10.33 -6.58 2.82
C ASP A 172 9.52 -6.64 4.12
N SER A 173 8.34 -7.26 4.07
CA SER A 173 7.50 -7.55 5.24
C SER A 173 6.56 -8.72 4.95
N THR A 174 5.96 -9.24 6.00
CA THR A 174 5.02 -10.36 5.94
C THR A 174 3.75 -10.09 6.74
#